data_2ca3750d95c9a037bde95f69acbb36e6
#
_entry.id   2ca3750d95c9a037bde95f69acbb36e6
#
_cell.length_a   1.000
_cell.length_b   1.000
_cell.length_c   1.000
_cell.angle_alpha   90.00
_cell.angle_beta   90.00
_cell.angle_gamma   90.00
#
_symmetry.space_group_name_H-M   'P 1'
#
loop_
_entity.id
_entity.type
_entity.pdbx_description
1 polymer ?
#
loop_
_entity_poly.entity_id
_entity_poly.type
_entity_poly.pdbx_seq_one_letter_code
_entity_poly.pdbx_strand_id
1 'polypeptide(L)'
;MNRRYEAVADKVDFENIYSLDEGLELVKETATADFDETVEVAFNMGVNPSQNMIRGSTVLPKGTGKEVKVLAFAKGEARRDAEEAGADYLGDEETVEEIEDGWMEFDEVVSTPDMMSVIGRLGRILGPRGMMPSPKSNTVSEDVGEAVSRLKKGQVEFRADKHGVI
;
A
#
# COMPACT_ATOMS: atom_id res chain seq x y z
N MET A 1 -22.00 -9.04 -25.24
CA MET A 1 -21.47 -9.48 -23.92
C MET A 1 -20.35 -10.49 -24.15
N ASN A 2 -19.36 -10.60 -23.25
CA ASN A 2 -18.25 -11.53 -23.47
C ASN A 2 -18.71 -12.96 -23.16
N ARG A 3 -18.50 -13.93 -24.08
CA ARG A 3 -18.90 -15.33 -23.90
C ARG A 3 -18.40 -15.98 -22.60
N ARG A 4 -17.22 -15.56 -22.12
CA ARG A 4 -16.65 -16.03 -20.85
C ARG A 4 -17.49 -15.56 -19.66
N TYR A 5 -17.95 -14.32 -19.68
CA TYR A 5 -18.82 -13.77 -18.64
C TYR A 5 -20.18 -14.48 -18.61
N GLU A 6 -20.81 -14.69 -19.78
CA GLU A 6 -22.11 -15.39 -19.92
C GLU A 6 -22.05 -16.82 -19.33
N ALA A 7 -20.92 -17.50 -19.48
CA ALA A 7 -20.75 -18.86 -18.97
C ALA A 7 -20.72 -18.97 -17.44
N VAL A 8 -20.44 -17.88 -16.74
CA VAL A 8 -20.35 -17.86 -15.25
C VAL A 8 -21.36 -16.95 -14.58
N ALA A 9 -22.06 -16.11 -15.34
CA ALA A 9 -23.03 -15.15 -14.81
C ALA A 9 -24.16 -15.83 -14.03
N ASP A 10 -24.61 -16.99 -14.46
CA ASP A 10 -25.69 -17.76 -13.81
C ASP A 10 -25.25 -18.40 -12.48
N LYS A 11 -23.96 -18.41 -12.17
CA LYS A 11 -23.43 -18.94 -10.90
C LYS A 11 -23.59 -17.96 -9.74
N VAL A 12 -23.74 -16.68 -10.03
CA VAL A 12 -23.81 -15.62 -9.01
C VAL A 12 -25.21 -14.99 -9.04
N ASP A 13 -25.93 -15.12 -7.95
CA ASP A 13 -27.17 -14.39 -7.74
C ASP A 13 -26.85 -13.04 -7.08
N PHE A 14 -26.99 -11.96 -7.84
CA PHE A 14 -26.70 -10.59 -7.39
C PHE A 14 -27.71 -10.05 -6.37
N GLU A 15 -28.84 -10.71 -6.17
CA GLU A 15 -29.83 -10.34 -5.15
C GLU A 15 -29.56 -11.04 -3.81
N ASN A 16 -28.67 -12.05 -3.79
CA ASN A 16 -28.33 -12.80 -2.59
C ASN A 16 -27.12 -12.20 -1.85
N ILE A 17 -27.12 -12.35 -0.53
CA ILE A 17 -25.98 -12.01 0.34
C ILE A 17 -25.28 -13.30 0.72
N TYR A 18 -24.04 -13.45 0.31
CA TYR A 18 -23.21 -14.60 0.58
C TYR A 18 -22.38 -14.40 1.86
N SER A 19 -22.08 -15.46 2.56
CA SER A 19 -21.04 -15.44 3.59
C SER A 19 -19.67 -15.23 2.97
N LEU A 20 -18.66 -14.88 3.79
CA LEU A 20 -17.30 -14.65 3.28
C LEU A 20 -16.73 -15.89 2.59
N ASP A 21 -16.93 -17.06 3.16
CA ASP A 21 -16.41 -18.32 2.61
C ASP A 21 -17.09 -18.68 1.29
N GLU A 22 -18.42 -18.58 1.21
CA GLU A 22 -19.18 -18.80 -0.02
C GLU A 22 -18.80 -17.80 -1.11
N GLY A 23 -18.61 -16.51 -0.74
CA GLY A 23 -18.15 -15.48 -1.68
C GLY A 23 -16.77 -15.77 -2.24
N LEU A 24 -15.84 -16.24 -1.41
CA LEU A 24 -14.49 -16.61 -1.85
C LEU A 24 -14.48 -17.87 -2.75
N GLU A 25 -15.36 -18.83 -2.49
CA GLU A 25 -15.54 -19.99 -3.37
C GLU A 25 -16.09 -19.57 -4.73
N LEU A 26 -17.11 -18.71 -4.75
CA LEU A 26 -17.68 -18.17 -5.99
C LEU A 26 -16.66 -17.37 -6.81
N VAL A 27 -15.81 -16.57 -6.15
CA VAL A 27 -14.71 -15.85 -6.84
C VAL A 27 -13.79 -16.82 -7.55
N LYS A 28 -13.40 -17.94 -6.91
CA LYS A 28 -12.57 -18.98 -7.54
C LYS A 28 -13.29 -19.68 -8.68
N GLU A 29 -14.58 -20.00 -8.52
CA GLU A 29 -15.35 -20.67 -9.55
C GLU A 29 -15.64 -19.81 -10.79
N THR A 30 -15.65 -18.48 -10.61
CA THR A 30 -15.89 -17.51 -11.68
C THR A 30 -14.61 -17.02 -12.33
N ALA A 31 -13.45 -17.32 -11.75
CA ALA A 31 -12.14 -17.05 -12.35
C ALA A 31 -11.94 -17.94 -13.59
N THR A 32 -11.99 -17.34 -14.77
CA THR A 32 -11.96 -18.04 -16.07
C THR A 32 -10.82 -17.60 -16.98
N ALA A 33 -9.91 -16.75 -16.49
CA ALA A 33 -8.75 -16.32 -17.25
C ALA A 33 -7.65 -17.40 -17.26
N ASP A 34 -6.83 -17.42 -18.32
CA ASP A 34 -5.66 -18.29 -18.44
C ASP A 34 -4.40 -17.66 -17.79
N PHE A 35 -4.59 -16.68 -16.89
CA PHE A 35 -3.55 -15.98 -16.14
C PHE A 35 -4.03 -15.73 -14.69
N ASP A 36 -3.09 -15.43 -13.80
CA ASP A 36 -3.40 -15.09 -12.41
C ASP A 36 -4.23 -13.80 -12.33
N GLU A 37 -5.50 -13.92 -11.94
CA GLU A 37 -6.42 -12.80 -11.80
C GLU A 37 -6.21 -12.10 -10.44
N THR A 38 -6.39 -10.78 -10.42
CA THR A 38 -6.35 -9.99 -9.17
C THR A 38 -7.71 -10.02 -8.51
N VAL A 39 -7.74 -10.30 -7.20
CA VAL A 39 -8.93 -10.19 -6.37
C VAL A 39 -8.95 -8.83 -5.70
N GLU A 40 -10.01 -8.07 -5.90
CA GLU A 40 -10.25 -6.79 -5.26
C GLU A 40 -11.43 -6.88 -4.31
N VAL A 41 -11.35 -6.19 -3.17
CA VAL A 41 -12.41 -6.15 -2.16
C VAL A 41 -12.77 -4.70 -1.87
N ALA A 42 -14.05 -4.38 -1.91
CA ALA A 42 -14.57 -3.08 -1.51
C ALA A 42 -15.35 -3.20 -0.20
N PHE A 43 -14.97 -2.42 0.82
CA PHE A 43 -15.64 -2.37 2.11
C PHE A 43 -16.50 -1.11 2.22
N ASN A 44 -17.82 -1.27 2.30
CA ASN A 44 -18.72 -0.17 2.68
C ASN A 44 -18.71 -0.04 4.20
N MET A 45 -18.06 1.01 4.70
CA MET A 45 -17.85 1.22 6.14
C MET A 45 -19.07 1.79 6.87
N GLY A 46 -20.11 2.19 6.15
CA GLY A 46 -21.32 2.77 6.74
C GLY A 46 -21.09 4.08 7.51
N VAL A 47 -20.01 4.81 7.22
CA VAL A 47 -19.64 6.06 7.88
C VAL A 47 -19.85 7.27 6.99
N ASN A 48 -20.08 8.43 7.59
CA ASN A 48 -20.06 9.69 6.87
C ASN A 48 -18.61 10.21 6.79
N PRO A 49 -17.97 10.21 5.60
CA PRO A 49 -16.57 10.59 5.45
C PRO A 49 -16.26 12.05 5.79
N SER A 50 -17.28 12.92 5.72
CA SER A 50 -17.14 14.34 6.08
C SER A 50 -16.94 14.54 7.59
N GLN A 51 -17.38 13.59 8.40
CA GLN A 51 -17.26 13.63 9.86
C GLN A 51 -16.17 12.70 10.38
N ASN A 52 -16.00 11.53 9.73
CA ASN A 52 -15.09 10.48 10.16
C ASN A 52 -14.24 10.00 8.98
N MET A 53 -13.05 10.56 8.82
CA MET A 53 -12.09 10.07 7.83
C MET A 53 -11.40 8.80 8.36
N ILE A 54 -11.73 7.65 7.78
CA ILE A 54 -11.06 6.38 8.09
C ILE A 54 -9.80 6.28 7.23
N ARG A 55 -8.66 6.18 7.91
CA ARG A 55 -7.35 5.90 7.31
C ARG A 55 -6.52 5.10 8.30
N GLY A 56 -5.79 4.13 7.81
CA GLY A 56 -4.89 3.33 8.62
C GLY A 56 -3.96 2.48 7.79
N SER A 57 -3.22 1.63 8.46
CA SER A 57 -2.38 0.61 7.83
C SER A 57 -2.54 -0.71 8.57
N THR A 58 -2.36 -1.81 7.86
CA THR A 58 -2.33 -3.16 8.42
C THR A 58 -1.29 -4.01 7.71
N VAL A 59 -0.76 -5.01 8.40
CA VAL A 59 0.16 -5.97 7.79
C VAL A 59 -0.64 -7.21 7.40
N LEU A 60 -0.57 -7.57 6.12
CA LEU A 60 -1.26 -8.76 5.62
C LEU A 60 -0.51 -10.02 6.10
N PRO A 61 -1.22 -11.04 6.62
CA PRO A 61 -0.58 -12.25 7.17
C PRO A 61 0.30 -13.02 6.19
N LYS A 62 0.01 -12.94 4.90
CA LYS A 62 0.76 -13.59 3.81
C LYS A 62 1.44 -12.59 2.87
N GLY A 63 1.53 -11.31 3.28
CA GLY A 63 2.04 -10.24 2.43
C GLY A 63 1.13 -9.91 1.24
N THR A 64 1.64 -9.10 0.34
CA THR A 64 0.93 -8.66 -0.89
C THR A 64 1.22 -9.54 -2.11
N GLY A 65 2.14 -10.50 -1.99
CA GLY A 65 2.64 -11.30 -3.12
C GLY A 65 3.58 -10.54 -4.07
N LYS A 66 3.90 -9.27 -3.76
CA LYS A 66 4.85 -8.44 -4.52
C LYS A 66 6.05 -8.12 -3.65
N GLU A 67 7.23 -8.10 -4.26
CA GLU A 67 8.42 -7.53 -3.63
C GLU A 67 8.31 -6.01 -3.67
N VAL A 68 8.21 -5.41 -2.47
CA VAL A 68 8.13 -3.96 -2.31
C VAL A 68 9.55 -3.43 -2.17
N LYS A 69 9.94 -2.49 -3.03
CA LYS A 69 11.21 -1.79 -2.95
C LYS A 69 11.07 -0.58 -2.03
N VAL A 70 11.82 -0.58 -0.94
CA VAL A 70 11.76 0.44 0.11
C VAL A 70 12.96 1.35 0.04
N LEU A 71 12.69 2.66 -0.06
CA LEU A 71 13.68 3.73 0.08
C LEU A 71 13.60 4.29 1.50
N ALA A 72 14.69 4.23 2.26
CA ALA A 72 14.76 4.71 3.63
C ALA A 72 15.61 5.98 3.74
N PHE A 73 15.02 7.07 4.19
CA PHE A 73 15.74 8.31 4.53
C PHE A 73 16.04 8.34 6.02
N ALA A 74 17.29 8.09 6.36
CA ALA A 74 17.75 8.06 7.74
C ALA A 74 19.24 8.45 7.84
N LYS A 75 19.65 8.92 9.02
CA LYS A 75 21.04 9.27 9.33
C LYS A 75 21.57 8.41 10.47
N GLY A 76 22.90 8.26 10.53
CA GLY A 76 23.59 7.63 11.66
C GLY A 76 23.18 6.17 11.89
N GLU A 77 22.74 5.87 13.10
CA GLU A 77 22.36 4.53 13.54
C GLU A 77 21.09 4.04 12.82
N ALA A 78 20.07 4.89 12.72
CA ALA A 78 18.82 4.56 12.02
C ALA A 78 19.03 4.18 10.54
N ARG A 79 20.10 4.67 9.88
CA ARG A 79 20.45 4.26 8.51
C ARG A 79 20.95 2.82 8.49
N ARG A 80 21.70 2.39 9.51
CA ARG A 80 22.18 1.00 9.63
C ARG A 80 21.02 0.06 9.94
N ASP A 81 20.12 0.48 10.83
CA ASP A 81 18.93 -0.30 11.17
C ASP A 81 18.04 -0.51 9.95
N ALA A 82 17.88 0.52 9.08
CA ALA A 82 17.17 0.41 7.83
C ALA A 82 17.83 -0.58 6.86
N GLU A 83 19.15 -0.55 6.75
CA GLU A 83 19.92 -1.46 5.90
C GLU A 83 19.80 -2.91 6.41
N GLU A 84 19.97 -3.14 7.71
CA GLU A 84 19.83 -4.46 8.35
C GLU A 84 18.41 -5.01 8.23
N ALA A 85 17.39 -4.14 8.23
CA ALA A 85 15.98 -4.50 8.01
C ALA A 85 15.62 -4.80 6.55
N GLY A 86 16.58 -4.58 5.62
CA GLY A 86 16.41 -4.90 4.20
C GLY A 86 15.84 -3.77 3.35
N ALA A 87 16.09 -2.50 3.68
CA ALA A 87 15.81 -1.39 2.77
C ALA A 87 16.61 -1.57 1.46
N ASP A 88 15.95 -1.37 0.32
CA ASP A 88 16.61 -1.54 -0.99
C ASP A 88 17.48 -0.33 -1.34
N TYR A 89 17.06 0.84 -0.87
CA TYR A 89 17.77 2.10 -1.10
C TYR A 89 17.87 2.90 0.20
N LEU A 90 19.00 3.56 0.37
CA LEU A 90 19.28 4.43 1.53
C LEU A 90 19.47 5.87 1.02
N GLY A 91 18.42 6.68 1.24
CA GLY A 91 18.35 8.04 0.74
C GLY A 91 19.07 9.07 1.61
N ASP A 92 19.61 10.08 0.94
CA ASP A 92 20.22 11.28 1.50
C ASP A 92 19.81 12.52 0.68
N GLU A 93 20.56 13.62 0.80
CA GLU A 93 20.25 14.84 0.05
C GLU A 93 20.49 14.69 -1.47
N GLU A 94 21.45 13.86 -1.89
CA GLU A 94 21.72 13.58 -3.30
C GLU A 94 20.57 12.77 -3.91
N THR A 95 20.04 11.79 -3.17
CA THR A 95 18.87 10.99 -3.59
C THR A 95 17.63 11.87 -3.80
N VAL A 96 17.48 12.95 -3.03
CA VAL A 96 16.37 13.89 -3.24
C VAL A 96 16.48 14.60 -4.60
N GLU A 97 17.69 14.96 -5.01
CA GLU A 97 17.94 15.57 -6.32
C GLU A 97 17.68 14.56 -7.45
N GLU A 98 18.10 13.31 -7.29
CA GLU A 98 17.81 12.24 -8.25
C GLU A 98 16.31 12.01 -8.44
N ILE A 99 15.53 12.08 -7.36
CA ILE A 99 14.05 11.96 -7.42
C ILE A 99 13.44 13.19 -8.12
N GLU A 100 13.96 14.40 -7.87
CA GLU A 100 13.54 15.62 -8.58
C GLU A 100 13.84 15.51 -10.07
N ASP A 101 14.93 14.85 -10.46
CA ASP A 101 15.33 14.56 -11.84
C ASP A 101 14.56 13.38 -12.47
N GLY A 102 13.73 12.67 -11.68
CA GLY A 102 12.80 11.65 -12.17
C GLY A 102 13.13 10.22 -11.83
N TRP A 103 14.15 9.95 -10.99
CA TRP A 103 14.40 8.60 -10.49
C TRP A 103 13.30 8.14 -9.53
N MET A 104 12.68 6.99 -9.82
CA MET A 104 11.52 6.46 -9.08
C MET A 104 11.51 4.91 -9.07
N GLU A 105 12.66 4.29 -8.84
CA GLU A 105 12.78 2.81 -8.84
C GLU A 105 12.42 2.16 -7.50
N PHE A 106 11.57 2.81 -6.70
CA PHE A 106 11.08 2.35 -5.41
C PHE A 106 9.56 2.43 -5.35
N ASP A 107 8.97 1.66 -4.46
CA ASP A 107 7.51 1.59 -4.27
C ASP A 107 7.06 2.35 -3.01
N GLU A 108 7.88 2.33 -1.95
CA GLU A 108 7.55 2.93 -0.66
C GLU A 108 8.72 3.74 -0.10
N VAL A 109 8.39 4.78 0.66
CA VAL A 109 9.38 5.65 1.32
C VAL A 109 9.16 5.65 2.82
N VAL A 110 10.24 5.40 3.57
CA VAL A 110 10.29 5.53 5.03
C VAL A 110 11.27 6.62 5.42
N SER A 111 10.99 7.33 6.49
CA SER A 111 11.86 8.42 6.95
C SER A 111 11.92 8.53 8.46
N THR A 112 13.07 8.97 8.95
CA THR A 112 13.15 9.55 10.29
C THR A 112 12.51 10.94 10.33
N PRO A 113 11.99 11.41 11.47
CA PRO A 113 11.36 12.74 11.60
C PRO A 113 12.29 13.90 11.22
N ASP A 114 13.59 13.78 11.49
CA ASP A 114 14.61 14.79 11.17
C ASP A 114 14.84 14.93 9.66
N MET A 115 14.74 13.84 8.89
CA MET A 115 14.88 13.87 7.44
C MET A 115 13.65 14.42 6.71
N MET A 116 12.51 14.54 7.38
CA MET A 116 11.28 15.08 6.78
C MET A 116 11.43 16.52 6.26
N SER A 117 12.33 17.30 6.85
CA SER A 117 12.63 18.65 6.36
C SER A 117 13.28 18.65 4.97
N VAL A 118 14.08 17.63 4.68
CA VAL A 118 14.76 17.42 3.39
C VAL A 118 13.76 16.87 2.35
N ILE A 119 13.00 15.84 2.74
CA ILE A 119 12.03 15.15 1.89
C ILE A 119 10.82 16.04 1.56
N GLY A 120 10.54 17.06 2.38
CA GLY A 120 9.40 17.96 2.18
C GLY A 120 9.32 18.58 0.78
N ARG A 121 10.47 18.78 0.12
CA ARG A 121 10.56 19.25 -1.26
C ARG A 121 9.92 18.28 -2.26
N LEU A 122 10.00 16.97 -1.97
CA LEU A 122 9.45 15.92 -2.81
C LEU A 122 7.92 15.77 -2.70
N GLY A 123 7.26 16.53 -1.83
CA GLY A 123 5.81 16.42 -1.60
C GLY A 123 4.95 16.56 -2.86
N ARG A 124 5.44 17.33 -3.87
CA ARG A 124 4.75 17.49 -5.16
C ARG A 124 4.89 16.28 -6.08
N ILE A 125 5.93 15.47 -5.87
CA ILE A 125 6.25 14.28 -6.67
C ILE A 125 5.68 13.03 -5.99
N LEU A 126 5.98 12.83 -4.70
CA LEU A 126 5.60 11.65 -3.93
C LEU A 126 4.13 11.71 -3.47
N GLY A 127 3.61 12.91 -3.17
CA GLY A 127 2.25 13.09 -2.65
C GLY A 127 1.15 12.54 -3.57
N PRO A 128 1.09 12.94 -4.85
CA PRO A 128 0.09 12.42 -5.80
C PRO A 128 0.18 10.91 -6.04
N ARG A 129 1.37 10.32 -5.80
CA ARG A 129 1.63 8.88 -5.95
C ARG A 129 1.35 8.08 -4.69
N GLY A 130 1.03 8.75 -3.58
CA GLY A 130 0.79 8.08 -2.29
C GLY A 130 2.04 7.64 -1.55
N MET A 131 3.24 7.94 -2.08
CA MET A 131 4.54 7.49 -1.54
C MET A 131 5.13 8.45 -0.49
N MET A 132 4.45 9.58 -0.19
CA MET A 132 4.96 10.55 0.79
C MET A 132 4.91 9.99 2.20
N PRO A 133 6.05 9.90 2.92
CA PRO A 133 6.06 9.41 4.30
C PRO A 133 5.13 10.19 5.21
N SER A 134 4.44 9.48 6.11
CA SER A 134 3.46 10.07 7.01
C SER A 134 3.49 9.37 8.38
N PRO A 135 3.37 10.11 9.49
CA PRO A 135 3.19 9.49 10.81
C PRO A 135 1.91 8.65 10.92
N LYS A 136 0.89 8.97 10.11
CA LYS A 136 -0.41 8.24 10.12
C LYS A 136 -0.33 6.85 9.48
N SER A 137 0.60 6.66 8.56
CA SER A 137 0.89 5.37 7.93
C SER A 137 2.04 4.62 8.61
N ASN A 138 2.60 5.19 9.69
CA ASN A 138 3.78 4.68 10.37
C ASN A 138 5.03 4.55 9.46
N THR A 139 5.10 5.36 8.40
CA THR A 139 6.26 5.46 7.51
C THR A 139 7.21 6.60 7.92
N VAL A 140 6.82 7.42 8.89
CA VAL A 140 7.72 8.34 9.62
C VAL A 140 7.88 7.80 11.03
N SER A 141 9.06 7.33 11.38
CA SER A 141 9.37 6.72 12.67
C SER A 141 10.82 6.97 13.06
N GLU A 142 11.11 7.02 14.34
CA GLU A 142 12.48 6.96 14.85
C GLU A 142 13.08 5.55 14.65
N ASP A 143 12.24 4.51 14.77
CA ASP A 143 12.58 3.14 14.45
C ASP A 143 12.27 2.85 12.98
N VAL A 144 13.22 3.22 12.12
CA VAL A 144 13.13 3.00 10.66
C VAL A 144 13.25 1.52 10.32
N GLY A 145 14.04 0.77 11.08
CA GLY A 145 14.23 -0.67 10.86
C GLY A 145 12.92 -1.43 11.01
N GLU A 146 12.14 -1.15 12.07
CA GLU A 146 10.83 -1.76 12.24
C GLU A 146 9.86 -1.34 11.12
N ALA A 147 9.89 -0.07 10.69
CA ALA A 147 9.03 0.43 9.62
C ALA A 147 9.33 -0.28 8.28
N VAL A 148 10.60 -0.42 7.91
CA VAL A 148 11.06 -1.19 6.73
C VAL A 148 10.59 -2.64 6.83
N SER A 149 10.81 -3.30 7.97
CA SER A 149 10.41 -4.69 8.19
C SER A 149 8.89 -4.89 8.01
N ARG A 150 8.05 -3.96 8.48
CA ARG A 150 6.59 -4.01 8.28
C ARG A 150 6.20 -3.89 6.81
N LEU A 151 6.80 -2.96 6.08
CA LEU A 151 6.55 -2.80 4.63
C LEU A 151 6.96 -4.06 3.86
N LYS A 152 8.15 -4.60 4.14
CA LYS A 152 8.62 -5.87 3.54
C LYS A 152 7.74 -7.06 3.87
N LYS A 153 7.09 -7.07 5.04
CA LYS A 153 6.10 -8.09 5.44
C LYS A 153 4.73 -7.90 4.79
N GLY A 154 4.54 -6.87 3.97
CA GLY A 154 3.29 -6.61 3.27
C GLY A 154 2.33 -5.72 4.06
N GLN A 155 2.84 -4.65 4.68
CA GLN A 155 1.99 -3.59 5.18
C GLN A 155 1.29 -2.90 4.01
N VAL A 156 -0.02 -2.72 4.13
CA VAL A 156 -0.84 -1.98 3.18
C VAL A 156 -1.52 -0.81 3.88
N GLU A 157 -1.61 0.32 3.20
CA GLU A 157 -2.42 1.46 3.65
C GLU A 157 -3.84 1.34 3.10
N PHE A 158 -4.79 1.82 3.89
CA PHE A 158 -6.16 1.98 3.44
C PHE A 158 -6.71 3.35 3.82
N ARG A 159 -7.57 3.86 2.98
CA ARG A 159 -8.26 5.14 3.19
C ARG A 159 -9.65 5.08 2.60
N ALA A 160 -10.65 5.44 3.42
CA ALA A 160 -12.01 5.57 2.92
C ALA A 160 -12.12 6.75 1.92
N ASP A 161 -12.81 6.49 0.83
CA ASP A 161 -13.13 7.49 -0.18
C ASP A 161 -14.23 8.47 0.29
N LYS A 162 -14.67 9.37 -0.60
CA LYS A 162 -15.75 10.34 -0.31
C LYS A 162 -17.13 9.70 -0.08
N HIS A 163 -17.29 8.41 -0.35
CA HIS A 163 -18.52 7.64 -0.15
C HIS A 163 -18.45 6.71 1.07
N GLY A 164 -17.32 6.68 1.80
CA GLY A 164 -17.09 5.81 2.94
C GLY A 164 -16.76 4.37 2.54
N VAL A 165 -16.19 4.17 1.35
CA VAL A 165 -15.74 2.88 0.84
C VAL A 165 -14.22 2.81 0.88
N ILE A 166 -13.70 1.64 1.27
CA ILE A 166 -12.27 1.27 1.23
C ILE A 166 -12.08 0.21 0.17
#